data_e316de17f5c97f2a54444ee82b2b64fd
#
_entry.id   e316de17f5c97f2a54444ee82b2b64fd
#
_cell.length_a   1.000
_cell.length_b   1.000
_cell.length_c   1.000
_cell.angle_alpha   90.00
_cell.angle_beta   90.00
_cell.angle_gamma   90.00
#
_symmetry.space_group_name_H-M   'P 1'
#
loop_
_entity.id
_entity.type
_entity.pdbx_description
1 polymer ?
#
loop_
_entity_poly.entity_id
_entity_poly.type
_entity_poly.pdbx_seq_one_letter_code
_entity_poly.pdbx_strand_id
1 'polypeptide(L)'
;MRKVYSFNSELFKVTGVQKVLMDVHHAIMGEYDAKIVGTVPCDKLHKDLDILQDEYVKIKNPFMFRNSIVILHERKFLAFFWLLNRVFFQNIKLVYIHHNVFSDHRRMSIMPKTVVAISDEGVRNLHQFFGVPLQNIHKIYNCVEDIHPKPHKSYNGGVVKILYPARINGQKRQLEIVEHLKGKLSDKIKILFAGTGPNYDALQELTKNDPHFECLGYRSDIYHLLQECDYMMLFSGHEGLPITLIEATMMGCPIICSRVGGNAEIVESEKNGIVLDKDDWAGLVEKLNSLELVCEDKYNLMCKYSRRIYEDRFTFDKFQKEYCKLLSAVHDEY
;
A
#
# COMPACT_ATOMS: atom_id res chain seq x y z
N MET A 1 2.14 -31.41 1.12
CA MET A 1 1.95 -30.00 0.69
C MET A 1 3.23 -29.50 0.00
N ARG A 2 3.10 -28.66 -1.03
CA ARG A 2 4.25 -28.07 -1.71
C ARG A 2 4.79 -26.90 -0.89
N LYS A 3 6.13 -26.76 -0.83
CA LYS A 3 6.80 -25.70 -0.08
C LYS A 3 6.68 -24.37 -0.83
N VAL A 4 6.22 -23.35 -0.14
CA VAL A 4 6.15 -21.97 -0.61
C VAL A 4 6.93 -21.07 0.33
N TYR A 5 7.82 -20.26 -0.21
CA TYR A 5 8.68 -19.36 0.57
C TYR A 5 8.37 -17.90 0.17
N SER A 6 7.88 -17.10 1.11
CA SER A 6 7.77 -15.65 0.94
C SER A 6 9.08 -14.99 1.39
N PHE A 7 9.86 -14.44 0.44
CA PHE A 7 11.20 -13.93 0.70
C PHE A 7 11.26 -12.41 0.76
N ASN A 8 11.84 -11.88 1.86
CA ASN A 8 12.21 -10.48 2.00
C ASN A 8 13.44 -10.33 2.90
N SER A 9 14.43 -9.50 2.50
CA SER A 9 15.66 -9.28 3.27
C SER A 9 15.55 -8.22 4.37
N GLU A 10 14.46 -7.42 4.36
CA GLU A 10 14.32 -6.22 5.20
C GLU A 10 13.23 -6.37 6.28
N LEU A 11 13.11 -7.57 6.86
CA LEU A 11 12.12 -7.89 7.91
C LEU A 11 12.43 -7.24 9.28
N PHE A 12 13.46 -6.43 9.38
CA PHE A 12 13.81 -5.63 10.57
C PHE A 12 13.09 -4.26 10.60
N LYS A 13 12.25 -3.98 9.61
CA LYS A 13 11.41 -2.76 9.52
C LYS A 13 10.01 -3.12 9.02
N VAL A 14 9.05 -2.23 9.25
CA VAL A 14 7.68 -2.36 8.73
C VAL A 14 7.41 -1.25 7.72
N THR A 15 7.01 -1.66 6.53
CA THR A 15 6.50 -0.79 5.45
C THR A 15 5.35 -1.50 4.75
N GLY A 16 4.71 -0.87 3.78
CA GLY A 16 3.67 -1.53 2.98
C GLY A 16 4.11 -2.86 2.34
N VAL A 17 5.40 -2.99 1.97
CA VAL A 17 5.92 -4.23 1.38
C VAL A 17 5.89 -5.39 2.37
N GLN A 18 6.35 -5.17 3.62
CA GLN A 18 6.32 -6.21 4.65
C GLN A 18 4.87 -6.55 5.07
N LYS A 19 3.96 -5.57 5.10
CA LYS A 19 2.55 -5.82 5.36
C LYS A 19 1.95 -6.74 4.28
N VAL A 20 2.16 -6.44 3.00
CA VAL A 20 1.72 -7.30 1.89
C VAL A 20 2.37 -8.69 1.95
N LEU A 21 3.63 -8.80 2.37
CA LEU A 21 4.27 -10.11 2.57
C LEU A 21 3.51 -10.95 3.61
N MET A 22 3.13 -10.34 4.73
CA MET A 22 2.35 -11.01 5.77
C MET A 22 0.97 -11.41 5.26
N ASP A 23 0.29 -10.51 4.55
CA ASP A 23 -1.03 -10.79 3.97
C ASP A 23 -0.96 -11.98 2.98
N VAL A 24 0.08 -12.04 2.11
CA VAL A 24 0.31 -13.17 1.20
C VAL A 24 0.59 -14.45 1.97
N HIS A 25 1.43 -14.39 3.00
CA HIS A 25 1.74 -15.55 3.83
C HIS A 25 0.48 -16.12 4.50
N HIS A 26 -0.31 -15.27 5.15
CA HIS A 26 -1.57 -15.66 5.78
C HIS A 26 -2.59 -16.21 4.77
N ALA A 27 -2.65 -15.63 3.56
CA ALA A 27 -3.56 -16.09 2.52
C ALA A 27 -3.30 -17.52 2.05
N ILE A 28 -2.04 -17.99 2.14
CA ILE A 28 -1.63 -19.28 1.56
C ILE A 28 -1.30 -20.37 2.59
N MET A 29 -1.09 -20.02 3.86
CA MET A 29 -0.63 -20.95 4.90
C MET A 29 -1.60 -22.12 5.17
N GLY A 30 -2.88 -21.96 4.83
CA GLY A 30 -3.88 -23.04 4.96
C GLY A 30 -3.80 -24.12 3.88
N GLU A 31 -3.24 -23.80 2.70
CA GLU A 31 -3.20 -24.69 1.53
C GLU A 31 -1.77 -25.18 1.21
N TYR A 32 -0.73 -24.48 1.67
CA TYR A 32 0.66 -24.76 1.36
C TYR A 32 1.52 -24.93 2.63
N ASP A 33 2.65 -25.63 2.51
CA ASP A 33 3.73 -25.59 3.52
C ASP A 33 4.47 -24.25 3.35
N ALA A 34 3.84 -23.18 3.87
CA ALA A 34 4.29 -21.80 3.68
C ALA A 34 5.24 -21.38 4.79
N LYS A 35 6.37 -20.76 4.42
CA LYS A 35 7.34 -20.17 5.36
C LYS A 35 7.76 -18.78 4.88
N ILE A 36 7.99 -17.89 5.83
CA ILE A 36 8.63 -16.60 5.59
C ILE A 36 10.14 -16.81 5.65
N VAL A 37 10.87 -16.31 4.66
CA VAL A 37 12.32 -16.41 4.59
C VAL A 37 12.97 -15.04 4.58
N GLY A 38 13.93 -14.83 5.45
CA GLY A 38 14.71 -13.60 5.53
C GLY A 38 16.20 -13.84 5.76
N THR A 39 16.94 -12.73 5.77
CA THR A 39 18.42 -12.74 5.95
C THR A 39 18.84 -12.49 7.40
N VAL A 40 17.97 -11.91 8.22
CA VAL A 40 18.25 -11.57 9.62
C VAL A 40 17.88 -12.72 10.55
N PRO A 41 18.50 -12.86 11.73
CA PRO A 41 18.07 -13.84 12.72
C PRO A 41 16.71 -13.44 13.33
N CYS A 42 15.99 -14.42 13.90
CA CYS A 42 14.61 -14.24 14.40
C CYS A 42 14.50 -13.12 15.47
N ASP A 43 15.49 -12.97 16.32
CA ASP A 43 15.56 -11.91 17.35
C ASP A 43 15.74 -10.48 16.78
N LYS A 44 16.01 -10.35 15.49
CA LYS A 44 16.12 -9.08 14.76
C LYS A 44 14.90 -8.76 13.88
N LEU A 45 13.88 -9.59 13.88
CA LEU A 45 12.62 -9.29 13.21
C LEU A 45 11.93 -8.13 13.90
N HIS A 46 11.23 -7.29 13.11
CA HIS A 46 10.45 -6.20 13.68
C HIS A 46 9.24 -6.77 14.41
N LYS A 47 8.97 -6.28 15.63
CA LYS A 47 7.91 -6.81 16.50
C LYS A 47 6.52 -6.72 15.88
N ASP A 48 6.25 -5.64 15.17
CA ASP A 48 4.93 -5.38 14.56
C ASP A 48 4.63 -6.28 13.35
N LEU A 49 5.56 -7.16 12.94
CA LEU A 49 5.30 -8.16 11.90
C LEU A 49 4.60 -9.40 12.47
N ASP A 50 4.63 -9.59 13.78
CA ASP A 50 4.01 -10.71 14.49
C ASP A 50 4.29 -12.11 13.86
N ILE A 51 5.54 -12.28 13.37
CA ILE A 51 5.95 -13.52 12.72
C ILE A 51 6.25 -14.58 13.79
N LEU A 52 5.52 -15.68 13.75
CA LEU A 52 5.73 -16.80 14.67
C LEU A 52 7.08 -17.50 14.36
N GLN A 53 7.71 -18.04 15.40
CA GLN A 53 9.04 -18.65 15.29
C GLN A 53 9.05 -19.86 14.33
N ASP A 54 7.99 -20.62 14.27
CA ASP A 54 7.82 -21.78 13.39
C ASP A 54 7.47 -21.39 11.93
N GLU A 55 7.01 -20.19 11.69
CA GLU A 55 6.73 -19.64 10.34
C GLU A 55 7.96 -19.04 9.68
N TYR A 56 8.99 -18.72 10.45
CA TYR A 56 10.19 -18.04 9.96
C TYR A 56 11.38 -18.97 9.76
N VAL A 57 12.07 -18.79 8.64
CA VAL A 57 13.33 -19.46 8.36
C VAL A 57 14.38 -18.45 7.91
N LYS A 58 15.46 -18.33 8.69
CA LYS A 58 16.64 -17.59 8.22
C LYS A 58 17.33 -18.36 7.10
N ILE A 59 17.64 -17.69 5.98
CA ILE A 59 18.41 -18.31 4.90
C ILE A 59 19.78 -18.77 5.41
N LYS A 60 20.05 -20.07 5.31
CA LYS A 60 21.34 -20.69 5.66
C LYS A 60 22.07 -21.19 4.42
N ASN A 61 21.32 -21.75 3.48
CA ASN A 61 21.82 -22.33 2.26
C ASN A 61 20.86 -22.03 1.12
N PRO A 62 21.29 -21.45 -0.01
CA PRO A 62 20.42 -21.14 -1.14
C PRO A 62 19.76 -22.37 -1.78
N PHE A 63 20.31 -23.57 -1.58
CA PHE A 63 19.71 -24.82 -2.08
C PHE A 63 18.46 -25.27 -1.30
N MET A 64 18.10 -24.60 -0.20
CA MET A 64 16.84 -24.83 0.51
C MET A 64 15.59 -24.58 -0.37
N PHE A 65 15.72 -23.75 -1.38
CA PHE A 65 14.62 -23.39 -2.30
C PHE A 65 14.34 -24.43 -3.40
N ARG A 66 15.12 -25.51 -3.44
CA ARG A 66 14.98 -26.55 -4.48
C ARG A 66 13.57 -27.13 -4.51
N ASN A 67 13.01 -27.25 -5.73
CA ASN A 67 11.65 -27.78 -5.99
C ASN A 67 10.54 -27.06 -5.19
N SER A 68 10.65 -25.75 -5.01
CA SER A 68 9.66 -24.94 -4.29
C SER A 68 9.14 -23.78 -5.13
N ILE A 69 8.09 -23.14 -4.64
CA ILE A 69 7.66 -21.82 -5.11
C ILE A 69 8.34 -20.78 -4.22
N VAL A 70 8.91 -19.73 -4.81
CA VAL A 70 9.44 -18.57 -4.08
C VAL A 70 8.68 -17.33 -4.51
N ILE A 71 8.00 -16.71 -3.56
CA ILE A 71 7.35 -15.42 -3.73
C ILE A 71 8.34 -14.33 -3.31
N LEU A 72 8.76 -13.52 -4.26
CA LEU A 72 9.81 -12.52 -4.08
C LEU A 72 9.22 -11.12 -4.02
N HIS A 73 9.48 -10.42 -2.92
CA HIS A 73 9.00 -9.06 -2.68
C HIS A 73 10.03 -7.97 -3.01
N GLU A 74 11.24 -8.35 -3.42
CA GLU A 74 12.35 -7.43 -3.69
C GLU A 74 13.02 -7.71 -5.03
N ARG A 75 13.00 -6.71 -5.91
CA ARG A 75 13.57 -6.79 -7.26
C ARG A 75 15.06 -7.13 -7.29
N LYS A 76 15.83 -6.67 -6.30
CA LYS A 76 17.29 -6.86 -6.22
C LYS A 76 17.73 -8.34 -6.19
N PHE A 77 16.84 -9.26 -5.80
CA PHE A 77 17.15 -10.70 -5.73
C PHE A 77 16.73 -11.49 -6.97
N LEU A 78 16.11 -10.89 -7.97
CA LEU A 78 15.69 -11.57 -9.20
C LEU A 78 16.86 -12.27 -9.91
N ALA A 79 17.98 -11.58 -10.09
CA ALA A 79 19.17 -12.16 -10.72
C ALA A 79 19.74 -13.33 -9.93
N PHE A 80 19.71 -13.28 -8.59
CA PHE A 80 20.17 -14.36 -7.73
C PHE A 80 19.32 -15.64 -7.93
N PHE A 81 18.00 -15.54 -7.87
CA PHE A 81 17.13 -16.70 -8.08
C PHE A 81 17.15 -17.21 -9.53
N TRP A 82 17.31 -16.33 -10.51
CA TRP A 82 17.55 -16.72 -11.87
C TRP A 82 18.81 -17.56 -12.01
N LEU A 83 19.92 -17.12 -11.39
CA LEU A 83 21.19 -17.86 -11.40
C LEU A 83 21.06 -19.23 -10.73
N LEU A 84 20.38 -19.33 -9.59
CA LEU A 84 20.10 -20.62 -8.92
C LEU A 84 19.39 -21.60 -9.86
N ASN A 85 18.41 -21.12 -10.61
CA ASN A 85 17.70 -21.96 -11.58
C ASN A 85 18.56 -22.31 -12.79
N ARG A 86 19.26 -21.34 -13.37
CA ARG A 86 19.98 -21.49 -14.65
C ARG A 86 21.26 -22.31 -14.53
N VAL A 87 22.01 -22.10 -13.43
CA VAL A 87 23.34 -22.73 -13.23
C VAL A 87 23.25 -23.95 -12.34
N PHE A 88 22.44 -23.89 -11.29
CA PHE A 88 22.38 -24.97 -10.30
C PHE A 88 21.12 -25.86 -10.42
N PHE A 89 20.30 -25.67 -11.45
CA PHE A 89 19.12 -26.48 -11.78
C PHE A 89 18.22 -26.75 -10.58
N GLN A 90 17.92 -25.69 -9.80
CA GLN A 90 17.18 -25.82 -8.54
C GLN A 90 15.68 -26.04 -8.73
N ASN A 91 15.15 -25.86 -9.95
CA ASN A 91 13.73 -25.98 -10.24
C ASN A 91 12.84 -25.16 -9.29
N ILE A 92 13.23 -23.87 -9.08
CA ILE A 92 12.48 -22.91 -8.28
C ILE A 92 11.45 -22.24 -9.19
N LYS A 93 10.18 -22.25 -8.79
CA LYS A 93 9.12 -21.46 -9.45
C LYS A 93 9.07 -20.09 -8.80
N LEU A 94 9.52 -19.08 -9.53
CA LEU A 94 9.65 -17.74 -9.02
C LEU A 94 8.41 -16.91 -9.36
N VAL A 95 7.75 -16.37 -8.34
CA VAL A 95 6.68 -15.38 -8.43
C VAL A 95 7.24 -14.07 -7.88
N TYR A 96 7.24 -13.00 -8.69
CA TYR A 96 7.70 -11.68 -8.24
C TYR A 96 6.51 -10.75 -8.06
N ILE A 97 6.42 -10.09 -6.89
CA ILE A 97 5.41 -9.08 -6.62
C ILE A 97 6.01 -7.69 -6.84
N HIS A 98 5.42 -6.95 -7.76
CA HIS A 98 5.85 -5.62 -8.17
C HIS A 98 5.14 -4.53 -7.36
N HIS A 99 5.77 -4.10 -6.27
CA HIS A 99 5.16 -3.18 -5.29
C HIS A 99 5.17 -1.70 -5.68
N ASN A 100 6.04 -1.30 -6.62
CA ASN A 100 6.23 0.10 -7.01
C ASN A 100 6.40 0.23 -8.52
N VAL A 101 6.19 1.43 -9.04
CA VAL A 101 6.54 1.79 -10.41
C VAL A 101 8.01 2.22 -10.45
N PHE A 102 8.83 1.60 -11.29
CA PHE A 102 10.26 1.87 -11.38
C PHE A 102 10.61 2.47 -12.74
N SER A 103 11.58 3.39 -12.73
CA SER A 103 12.14 4.02 -13.94
C SER A 103 13.62 3.68 -14.16
N ASP A 104 14.18 2.75 -13.36
CA ASP A 104 15.60 2.45 -13.32
C ASP A 104 15.92 0.95 -13.46
N HIS A 105 17.21 0.64 -13.70
CA HIS A 105 17.78 -0.71 -13.68
C HIS A 105 17.02 -1.76 -14.53
N ARG A 106 16.38 -1.36 -15.64
CA ARG A 106 15.64 -2.25 -16.53
C ARG A 106 16.48 -3.48 -16.96
N ARG A 107 17.72 -3.25 -17.41
CA ARG A 107 18.60 -4.32 -17.94
C ARG A 107 19.08 -5.31 -16.87
N MET A 108 19.09 -4.91 -15.61
CA MET A 108 19.53 -5.73 -14.48
C MET A 108 18.38 -6.53 -13.84
N SER A 109 17.15 -6.26 -14.25
CA SER A 109 15.96 -6.91 -13.70
C SER A 109 15.52 -8.04 -14.62
N ILE A 110 15.98 -9.27 -14.32
CA ILE A 110 15.57 -10.48 -15.06
C ILE A 110 14.21 -10.91 -14.51
N MET A 111 13.13 -10.49 -15.17
CA MET A 111 11.78 -10.79 -14.72
C MET A 111 11.45 -12.28 -14.88
N PRO A 112 10.81 -12.92 -13.89
CA PRO A 112 10.37 -14.31 -14.00
C PRO A 112 9.14 -14.43 -14.91
N LYS A 113 8.76 -15.68 -15.20
CA LYS A 113 7.58 -15.99 -16.03
C LYS A 113 6.28 -15.53 -15.35
N THR A 114 6.22 -15.54 -14.02
CA THR A 114 5.03 -15.14 -13.26
C THR A 114 5.34 -13.87 -12.45
N VAL A 115 4.64 -12.79 -12.75
CA VAL A 115 4.77 -11.51 -12.07
C VAL A 115 3.41 -11.02 -11.61
N VAL A 116 3.33 -10.57 -10.36
CA VAL A 116 2.13 -9.94 -9.80
C VAL A 116 2.29 -8.42 -9.84
N ALA A 117 1.35 -7.71 -10.43
CA ALA A 117 1.21 -6.27 -10.34
C ALA A 117 0.09 -5.92 -9.36
N ILE A 118 0.31 -4.92 -8.50
CA ILE A 118 -0.68 -4.50 -7.51
C ILE A 118 -1.59 -3.37 -8.00
N SER A 119 -1.35 -2.85 -9.21
CA SER A 119 -2.12 -1.75 -9.83
C SER A 119 -2.03 -1.79 -11.35
N ASP A 120 -2.91 -1.10 -12.05
CA ASP A 120 -2.86 -0.96 -13.51
C ASP A 120 -1.60 -0.19 -13.96
N GLU A 121 -1.14 0.77 -13.17
CA GLU A 121 0.14 1.44 -13.45
C GLU A 121 1.31 0.47 -13.29
N GLY A 122 1.26 -0.42 -12.31
CA GLY A 122 2.22 -1.53 -12.15
C GLY A 122 2.21 -2.47 -13.36
N VAL A 123 1.03 -2.82 -13.89
CA VAL A 123 0.90 -3.61 -15.14
C VAL A 123 1.55 -2.88 -16.32
N ARG A 124 1.24 -1.59 -16.51
CA ARG A 124 1.86 -0.77 -17.56
C ARG A 124 3.38 -0.70 -17.41
N ASN A 125 3.88 -0.49 -16.20
CA ASN A 125 5.31 -0.43 -15.92
C ASN A 125 6.02 -1.76 -16.23
N LEU A 126 5.45 -2.88 -15.80
CA LEU A 126 5.99 -4.21 -16.12
C LEU A 126 6.01 -4.48 -17.63
N HIS A 127 4.93 -4.16 -18.32
CA HIS A 127 4.82 -4.42 -19.75
C HIS A 127 5.67 -3.47 -20.59
N GLN A 128 5.52 -2.16 -20.42
CA GLN A 128 6.13 -1.15 -21.28
C GLN A 128 7.60 -0.88 -20.94
N PHE A 129 7.91 -0.79 -19.64
CA PHE A 129 9.27 -0.48 -19.20
C PHE A 129 10.13 -1.74 -19.09
N PHE A 130 9.64 -2.81 -18.43
CA PHE A 130 10.43 -4.02 -18.26
C PHE A 130 10.28 -5.03 -19.41
N GLY A 131 9.30 -4.89 -20.29
CA GLY A 131 9.07 -5.76 -21.43
C GLY A 131 8.46 -7.12 -21.08
N VAL A 132 7.77 -7.22 -19.93
CA VAL A 132 7.10 -8.45 -19.52
C VAL A 132 5.88 -8.68 -20.40
N PRO A 133 5.70 -9.88 -21.01
CA PRO A 133 4.49 -10.21 -21.76
C PRO A 133 3.25 -10.12 -20.89
N LEU A 134 2.15 -9.58 -21.41
CA LEU A 134 0.91 -9.39 -20.63
C LEU A 134 0.37 -10.70 -20.03
N GLN A 135 0.48 -11.82 -20.73
CA GLN A 135 0.07 -13.15 -20.23
C GLN A 135 0.85 -13.62 -18.98
N ASN A 136 2.00 -13.01 -18.70
CA ASN A 136 2.85 -13.31 -17.55
C ASN A 136 2.60 -12.36 -16.36
N ILE A 137 1.72 -11.37 -16.55
CA ILE A 137 1.39 -10.36 -15.53
C ILE A 137 0.01 -10.66 -14.96
N HIS A 138 -0.05 -10.91 -13.67
CA HIS A 138 -1.29 -11.12 -12.92
C HIS A 138 -1.56 -9.90 -12.05
N LYS A 139 -2.70 -9.22 -12.25
CA LYS A 139 -3.07 -8.09 -11.39
C LYS A 139 -3.82 -8.62 -10.18
N ILE A 140 -3.22 -8.46 -8.99
CA ILE A 140 -3.82 -8.78 -7.70
C ILE A 140 -3.64 -7.57 -6.80
N TYR A 141 -4.74 -6.98 -6.36
CA TYR A 141 -4.70 -5.83 -5.46
C TYR A 141 -4.22 -6.22 -4.07
N ASN A 142 -3.59 -5.27 -3.35
CA ASN A 142 -3.40 -5.40 -1.91
C ASN A 142 -4.76 -5.47 -1.21
N CYS A 143 -4.77 -6.03 0.00
CA CYS A 143 -5.97 -6.13 0.83
C CYS A 143 -5.77 -5.47 2.20
N VAL A 144 -6.85 -5.38 2.92
CA VAL A 144 -6.90 -5.06 4.36
C VAL A 144 -7.94 -5.99 4.96
N GLU A 145 -7.66 -6.51 6.16
CA GLU A 145 -8.62 -7.29 6.92
C GLU A 145 -9.76 -6.40 7.42
N ASP A 146 -11.00 -6.89 7.31
CA ASP A 146 -12.17 -6.13 7.71
C ASP A 146 -12.35 -6.14 9.23
N ILE A 147 -12.25 -4.99 9.86
CA ILE A 147 -12.52 -4.83 11.29
C ILE A 147 -14.00 -4.55 11.58
N HIS A 148 -14.87 -4.59 10.56
CA HIS A 148 -16.31 -4.30 10.68
C HIS A 148 -16.58 -2.98 11.41
N PRO A 149 -16.10 -1.84 10.89
CA PRO A 149 -16.21 -0.56 11.56
C PRO A 149 -17.68 -0.14 11.68
N LYS A 150 -17.97 0.69 12.70
CA LYS A 150 -19.24 1.40 12.74
C LYS A 150 -19.37 2.28 11.48
N PRO A 151 -20.62 2.54 11.03
CA PRO A 151 -20.82 3.51 9.94
C PRO A 151 -20.04 4.80 10.21
N HIS A 152 -19.42 5.33 9.17
CA HIS A 152 -18.68 6.58 9.33
C HIS A 152 -19.61 7.69 9.78
N LYS A 153 -19.14 8.59 10.64
CA LYS A 153 -19.96 9.68 11.19
C LYS A 153 -20.49 10.59 10.09
N SER A 154 -21.68 11.13 10.28
CA SER A 154 -22.22 12.18 9.43
C SER A 154 -21.47 13.47 9.62
N TYR A 155 -21.18 14.20 8.52
CA TYR A 155 -20.65 15.56 8.59
C TYR A 155 -21.77 16.53 9.00
N ASN A 156 -21.54 17.32 10.05
CA ASN A 156 -22.54 18.20 10.66
C ASN A 156 -22.28 19.71 10.45
N GLY A 157 -21.46 20.07 9.46
CA GLY A 157 -21.19 21.47 9.12
C GLY A 157 -20.19 22.20 10.03
N GLY A 158 -19.48 21.49 10.91
CA GLY A 158 -18.43 22.05 11.75
C GLY A 158 -17.07 22.19 11.03
N VAL A 159 -15.98 22.13 11.79
CA VAL A 159 -14.63 22.06 11.21
C VAL A 159 -14.42 20.74 10.50
N VAL A 160 -14.06 20.78 9.23
CA VAL A 160 -13.70 19.63 8.42
C VAL A 160 -12.31 19.15 8.81
N LYS A 161 -12.21 17.96 9.40
CA LYS A 161 -10.97 17.33 9.79
C LYS A 161 -10.48 16.37 8.72
N ILE A 162 -9.26 16.59 8.24
CA ILE A 162 -8.63 15.79 7.18
C ILE A 162 -7.43 15.08 7.78
N LEU A 163 -7.45 13.75 7.82
CA LEU A 163 -6.31 12.95 8.29
C LEU A 163 -5.32 12.68 7.16
N TYR A 164 -4.03 12.89 7.44
CA TYR A 164 -2.92 12.51 6.55
C TYR A 164 -2.03 11.47 7.24
N PRO A 165 -2.38 10.16 7.18
CA PRO A 165 -1.63 9.11 7.87
C PRO A 165 -0.51 8.59 6.97
N ALA A 166 0.70 9.12 7.10
CA ALA A 166 1.83 8.70 6.28
C ALA A 166 3.18 9.02 6.94
N ARG A 167 4.22 8.27 6.55
CA ARG A 167 5.60 8.62 6.88
C ARG A 167 5.93 10.02 6.35
N ILE A 168 6.50 10.87 7.19
CA ILE A 168 6.80 12.26 6.82
C ILE A 168 8.13 12.33 6.07
N ASN A 169 8.06 12.46 4.74
CA ASN A 169 9.20 12.48 3.84
C ASN A 169 8.87 13.19 2.51
N GLY A 170 9.87 13.39 1.65
CA GLY A 170 9.68 14.04 0.36
C GLY A 170 8.71 13.33 -0.60
N GLN A 171 8.60 11.99 -0.55
CA GLN A 171 7.63 11.25 -1.37
C GLN A 171 6.18 11.58 -1.02
N LYS A 172 5.90 11.76 0.28
CA LYS A 172 4.55 12.06 0.80
C LYS A 172 4.24 13.56 0.83
N ARG A 173 5.22 14.42 0.57
CA ARG A 173 5.09 15.85 0.25
C ARG A 173 4.43 16.73 1.32
N GLN A 174 4.43 16.33 2.60
CA GLN A 174 3.75 17.09 3.65
C GLN A 174 4.27 18.53 3.77
N LEU A 175 5.60 18.76 3.61
CA LEU A 175 6.17 20.11 3.61
C LEU A 175 5.62 20.95 2.46
N GLU A 176 5.67 20.43 1.24
CA GLU A 176 5.14 21.10 0.04
C GLU A 176 3.63 21.41 0.19
N ILE A 177 2.86 20.47 0.76
CA ILE A 177 1.42 20.66 1.03
C ILE A 177 1.24 21.89 1.94
N VAL A 178 1.95 21.96 3.06
CA VAL A 178 1.83 23.11 3.98
C VAL A 178 2.26 24.41 3.30
N GLU A 179 3.37 24.41 2.57
CA GLU A 179 3.88 25.61 1.85
C GLU A 179 2.85 26.14 0.84
N HIS A 180 2.16 25.24 0.12
CA HIS A 180 1.15 25.65 -0.87
C HIS A 180 -0.19 26.02 -0.27
N LEU A 181 -0.58 25.46 0.88
CA LEU A 181 -1.88 25.68 1.52
C LEU A 181 -1.88 26.80 2.54
N LYS A 182 -0.74 27.13 3.17
CA LYS A 182 -0.62 28.13 4.24
C LYS A 182 -1.20 29.48 3.81
N GLY A 183 -2.09 30.03 4.65
CA GLY A 183 -2.77 31.31 4.41
C GLY A 183 -3.82 31.27 3.27
N LYS A 184 -4.20 30.08 2.76
CA LYS A 184 -5.18 29.93 1.69
C LYS A 184 -6.39 29.06 2.06
N LEU A 185 -6.37 28.44 3.22
CA LEU A 185 -7.47 27.58 3.69
C LEU A 185 -8.54 28.39 4.41
N SER A 186 -9.79 27.95 4.26
CA SER A 186 -10.92 28.42 5.08
C SER A 186 -10.72 28.05 6.53
N ASP A 187 -11.18 28.89 7.47
CA ASP A 187 -11.09 28.67 8.93
C ASP A 187 -11.75 27.35 9.37
N LYS A 188 -12.55 26.73 8.52
CA LYS A 188 -13.19 25.44 8.79
C LYS A 188 -12.38 24.23 8.34
N ILE A 189 -11.20 24.38 7.78
CA ILE A 189 -10.36 23.26 7.33
C ILE A 189 -9.23 23.02 8.30
N LYS A 190 -9.09 21.77 8.76
CA LYS A 190 -7.98 21.32 9.62
C LYS A 190 -7.37 20.03 9.09
N ILE A 191 -6.05 20.03 8.92
CA ILE A 191 -5.27 18.87 8.43
C ILE A 191 -4.42 18.32 9.57
N LEU A 192 -4.57 17.01 9.83
CA LEU A 192 -3.90 16.28 10.90
C LEU A 192 -2.85 15.33 10.28
N PHE A 193 -1.57 15.62 10.49
CA PHE A 193 -0.48 14.77 10.00
C PHE A 193 -0.14 13.70 11.04
N ALA A 194 -0.51 12.45 10.78
CA ALA A 194 -0.21 11.31 11.64
C ALA A 194 0.95 10.49 11.07
N GLY A 195 2.10 10.55 11.73
CA GLY A 195 3.31 9.83 11.34
C GLY A 195 4.58 10.54 11.80
N THR A 196 5.70 9.88 11.56
CA THR A 196 7.06 10.41 11.76
C THR A 196 7.91 10.15 10.53
N GLY A 197 9.11 10.70 10.50
CA GLY A 197 10.01 10.50 9.37
C GLY A 197 11.11 11.55 9.31
N PRO A 198 11.97 11.52 8.27
CA PRO A 198 13.12 12.42 8.19
C PRO A 198 12.76 13.90 8.14
N ASN A 199 11.54 14.25 7.73
CA ASN A 199 11.09 15.63 7.60
C ASN A 199 10.13 16.05 8.75
N TYR A 200 10.02 15.25 9.83
CA TYR A 200 9.05 15.51 10.90
C TYR A 200 9.31 16.83 11.62
N ASP A 201 10.55 17.08 12.06
CA ASP A 201 10.91 18.29 12.80
C ASP A 201 10.72 19.55 11.94
N ALA A 202 11.06 19.47 10.65
CA ALA A 202 10.82 20.57 9.71
C ALA A 202 9.32 20.83 9.52
N LEU A 203 8.49 19.78 9.47
CA LEU A 203 7.03 19.92 9.37
C LEU A 203 6.46 20.56 10.63
N GLN A 204 6.89 20.16 11.82
CA GLN A 204 6.46 20.76 13.09
C GLN A 204 6.76 22.26 13.14
N GLU A 205 7.97 22.65 12.74
CA GLU A 205 8.33 24.09 12.74
C GLU A 205 7.54 24.87 11.69
N LEU A 206 7.30 24.29 10.49
CA LEU A 206 6.53 24.93 9.42
C LEU A 206 5.05 25.14 9.79
N THR A 207 4.48 24.21 10.56
CA THR A 207 3.06 24.24 11.00
C THR A 207 2.85 24.97 12.33
N LYS A 208 3.91 25.38 12.99
CA LYS A 208 3.85 26.05 14.28
C LYS A 208 2.98 27.31 14.23
N ASN A 209 2.08 27.44 15.18
CA ASN A 209 1.13 28.57 15.30
C ASN A 209 0.15 28.72 14.13
N ASP A 210 -0.01 27.73 13.26
CA ASP A 210 -1.01 27.73 12.20
C ASP A 210 -2.17 26.79 12.62
N PRO A 211 -3.40 27.32 12.83
CA PRO A 211 -4.52 26.54 13.35
C PRO A 211 -5.02 25.46 12.36
N HIS A 212 -4.66 25.58 11.08
CA HIS A 212 -5.09 24.65 10.04
C HIS A 212 -4.32 23.33 10.04
N PHE A 213 -3.16 23.27 10.72
CA PHE A 213 -2.27 22.11 10.68
C PHE A 213 -1.92 21.61 12.08
N GLU A 214 -1.93 20.30 12.24
CA GLU A 214 -1.52 19.64 13.47
C GLU A 214 -0.65 18.41 13.20
N CYS A 215 0.52 18.34 13.84
CA CYS A 215 1.41 17.18 13.75
C CYS A 215 1.17 16.26 14.95
N LEU A 216 0.55 15.09 14.71
CA LEU A 216 0.19 14.12 15.76
C LEU A 216 1.34 13.21 16.19
N GLY A 217 2.46 13.22 15.45
CA GLY A 217 3.54 12.24 15.64
C GLY A 217 3.13 10.82 15.21
N TYR A 218 3.88 9.83 15.69
CA TYR A 218 3.53 8.43 15.45
C TYR A 218 2.23 8.06 16.17
N ARG A 219 1.31 7.44 15.44
CA ARG A 219 0.02 6.97 15.96
C ARG A 219 -0.18 5.51 15.56
N SER A 220 -0.58 4.69 16.51
CA SER A 220 -0.97 3.28 16.31
C SER A 220 -2.48 3.09 16.13
N ASP A 221 -3.28 4.11 16.48
CA ASP A 221 -4.74 4.12 16.47
C ASP A 221 -5.32 4.78 15.19
N ILE A 222 -4.73 4.50 14.02
CA ILE A 222 -5.12 5.12 12.74
C ILE A 222 -6.61 4.87 12.42
N TYR A 223 -7.15 3.70 12.72
CA TYR A 223 -8.57 3.41 12.48
C TYR A 223 -9.50 4.27 13.35
N HIS A 224 -9.10 4.55 14.60
CA HIS A 224 -9.83 5.49 15.43
C HIS A 224 -9.77 6.91 14.85
N LEU A 225 -8.62 7.37 14.44
CA LEU A 225 -8.46 8.69 13.79
C LEU A 225 -9.27 8.80 12.49
N LEU A 226 -9.29 7.74 11.66
CA LEU A 226 -10.13 7.69 10.46
C LEU A 226 -11.62 7.81 10.80
N GLN A 227 -12.07 7.22 11.92
CA GLN A 227 -13.46 7.32 12.39
C GLN A 227 -13.81 8.74 12.87
N GLU A 228 -12.84 9.49 13.40
CA GLU A 228 -13.02 10.83 13.96
C GLU A 228 -12.81 11.96 12.94
N CYS A 229 -12.15 11.68 11.83
CA CYS A 229 -11.90 12.64 10.74
C CYS A 229 -13.00 12.54 9.68
N ASP A 230 -13.21 13.62 8.92
CA ASP A 230 -14.22 13.66 7.86
C ASP A 230 -13.65 13.12 6.53
N TYR A 231 -12.39 13.36 6.27
CA TYR A 231 -11.71 12.89 5.07
C TYR A 231 -10.32 12.33 5.40
N MET A 232 -9.86 11.43 4.56
CA MET A 232 -8.45 11.03 4.51
C MET A 232 -7.79 11.67 3.29
N MET A 233 -6.58 12.20 3.44
CA MET A 233 -5.81 12.74 2.34
C MET A 233 -4.49 12.02 2.13
N LEU A 234 -4.12 11.75 0.86
CA LEU A 234 -2.81 11.26 0.44
C LEU A 234 -2.39 11.94 -0.88
N PHE A 235 -1.75 13.10 -0.79
CA PHE A 235 -1.33 13.91 -1.94
C PHE A 235 0.17 13.71 -2.22
N SER A 236 0.54 12.48 -2.53
CA SER A 236 1.92 12.02 -2.71
C SER A 236 2.46 12.32 -4.11
N GLY A 237 3.79 12.39 -4.23
CA GLY A 237 4.48 12.49 -5.52
C GLY A 237 4.57 11.15 -6.27
N HIS A 238 4.53 10.03 -5.55
CA HIS A 238 4.67 8.67 -6.10
C HIS A 238 4.08 7.62 -5.16
N GLU A 239 3.35 6.63 -5.71
CA GLU A 239 2.78 5.49 -4.99
C GLU A 239 2.82 4.20 -5.84
N GLY A 240 2.63 3.04 -5.18
CA GLY A 240 2.24 1.80 -5.83
C GLY A 240 0.72 1.62 -5.77
N LEU A 241 0.26 0.91 -4.74
CA LEU A 241 -1.16 0.85 -4.32
C LEU A 241 -1.18 1.03 -2.79
N PRO A 242 -1.46 2.25 -2.28
CA PRO A 242 -1.28 2.55 -0.87
C PRO A 242 -2.31 1.83 0.01
N ILE A 243 -1.82 1.05 0.96
CA ILE A 243 -2.65 0.33 1.94
C ILE A 243 -3.48 1.31 2.76
N THR A 244 -2.94 2.49 3.09
CA THR A 244 -3.66 3.51 3.85
C THR A 244 -4.92 4.03 3.15
N LEU A 245 -4.96 4.08 1.81
CA LEU A 245 -6.18 4.40 1.07
C LEU A 245 -7.19 3.23 1.13
N ILE A 246 -6.72 1.99 1.10
CA ILE A 246 -7.59 0.81 1.26
C ILE A 246 -8.16 0.80 2.69
N GLU A 247 -7.35 1.11 3.71
CA GLU A 247 -7.80 1.27 5.10
C GLU A 247 -8.89 2.34 5.23
N ALA A 248 -8.72 3.48 4.56
CA ALA A 248 -9.74 4.52 4.55
C ALA A 248 -11.04 4.06 3.88
N THR A 249 -10.96 3.31 2.76
CA THR A 249 -12.17 2.74 2.13
C THR A 249 -12.85 1.69 3.02
N MET A 250 -12.07 0.84 3.71
CA MET A 250 -12.59 -0.11 4.70
C MET A 250 -13.36 0.60 5.82
N MET A 251 -12.85 1.74 6.29
CA MET A 251 -13.51 2.59 7.30
C MET A 251 -14.69 3.39 6.74
N GLY A 252 -14.96 3.36 5.43
CA GLY A 252 -15.98 4.19 4.79
C GLY A 252 -15.62 5.68 4.76
N CYS A 253 -14.35 6.05 4.94
CA CYS A 253 -13.89 7.43 4.94
C CYS A 253 -13.69 7.92 3.49
N PRO A 254 -14.25 9.08 3.08
CA PRO A 254 -13.97 9.68 1.79
C PRO A 254 -12.52 10.15 1.67
N ILE A 255 -11.98 10.14 0.44
CA ILE A 255 -10.55 10.27 0.22
C ILE A 255 -10.23 11.44 -0.73
N ILE A 256 -9.14 12.17 -0.44
CA ILE A 256 -8.55 13.18 -1.32
C ILE A 256 -7.15 12.69 -1.69
N CYS A 257 -6.87 12.50 -2.97
CA CYS A 257 -5.56 11.99 -3.37
C CYS A 257 -5.02 12.59 -4.66
N SER A 258 -3.69 12.50 -4.83
CA SER A 258 -3.04 12.77 -6.10
C SER A 258 -3.21 11.59 -7.07
N ARG A 259 -3.27 11.87 -8.38
CA ARG A 259 -3.33 10.88 -9.46
C ARG A 259 -1.95 10.28 -9.71
N VAL A 260 -1.49 9.41 -8.81
CA VAL A 260 -0.23 8.68 -8.93
C VAL A 260 -0.41 7.23 -8.53
N GLY A 261 0.33 6.31 -9.15
CA GLY A 261 0.24 4.89 -8.88
C GLY A 261 -1.20 4.37 -9.03
N GLY A 262 -1.62 3.52 -8.12
CA GLY A 262 -2.98 2.97 -8.06
C GLY A 262 -4.00 3.83 -7.30
N ASN A 263 -3.69 5.08 -6.94
CA ASN A 263 -4.62 5.92 -6.16
C ASN A 263 -5.99 6.05 -6.84
N ALA A 264 -6.00 6.29 -8.15
CA ALA A 264 -7.23 6.42 -8.94
C ALA A 264 -7.97 5.09 -9.19
N GLU A 265 -7.38 3.96 -8.77
CA GLU A 265 -8.05 2.66 -8.77
C GLU A 265 -8.82 2.42 -7.45
N ILE A 266 -8.43 3.15 -6.39
CA ILE A 266 -9.10 3.12 -5.09
C ILE A 266 -10.12 4.26 -4.97
N VAL A 267 -9.79 5.44 -5.54
CA VAL A 267 -10.62 6.64 -5.43
C VAL A 267 -11.25 6.96 -6.76
N GLU A 268 -12.57 6.93 -6.80
CA GLU A 268 -13.40 7.36 -7.93
C GLU A 268 -13.88 8.77 -7.65
N SER A 269 -13.36 9.75 -8.43
CA SER A 269 -13.71 11.18 -8.25
C SER A 269 -15.21 11.40 -8.21
N GLU A 270 -15.68 12.25 -7.31
CA GLU A 270 -17.08 12.60 -7.03
C GLU A 270 -17.95 11.44 -6.48
N LYS A 271 -17.42 10.22 -6.34
CA LYS A 271 -18.16 9.09 -5.75
C LYS A 271 -17.72 8.80 -4.32
N ASN A 272 -16.44 8.50 -4.11
CA ASN A 272 -15.90 8.27 -2.78
C ASN A 272 -14.75 9.22 -2.42
N GLY A 273 -14.52 10.25 -3.23
CA GLY A 273 -13.47 11.23 -2.94
C GLY A 273 -13.15 12.17 -4.10
N ILE A 274 -11.95 12.71 -4.05
CA ILE A 274 -11.42 13.68 -5.00
C ILE A 274 -10.04 13.20 -5.47
N VAL A 275 -9.85 13.14 -6.79
CA VAL A 275 -8.57 12.82 -7.42
C VAL A 275 -8.10 14.03 -8.22
N LEU A 276 -6.92 14.54 -7.89
CA LEU A 276 -6.27 15.67 -8.57
C LEU A 276 -4.95 15.28 -9.17
N ASP A 277 -4.47 16.00 -10.17
CA ASP A 277 -3.11 15.81 -10.64
C ASP A 277 -2.11 16.22 -9.54
N LYS A 278 -1.00 15.51 -9.44
CA LYS A 278 -0.06 15.63 -8.30
C LYS A 278 0.53 17.03 -8.10
N ASP A 279 0.53 17.86 -9.14
CA ASP A 279 1.08 19.23 -9.11
C ASP A 279 -0.02 20.29 -9.24
N ASP A 280 -1.29 19.89 -9.17
CA ASP A 280 -2.45 20.79 -9.18
C ASP A 280 -2.70 21.37 -7.77
N TRP A 281 -1.81 22.26 -7.33
CA TRP A 281 -1.88 22.91 -6.03
C TRP A 281 -3.06 23.89 -5.92
N ALA A 282 -3.39 24.58 -7.02
CA ALA A 282 -4.54 25.51 -7.06
C ALA A 282 -5.86 24.73 -6.92
N GLY A 283 -6.00 23.64 -7.66
CA GLY A 283 -7.14 22.75 -7.53
C GLY A 283 -7.24 22.12 -6.14
N LEU A 284 -6.11 21.77 -5.51
CA LEU A 284 -6.12 21.26 -4.13
C LEU A 284 -6.69 22.31 -3.15
N VAL A 285 -6.23 23.57 -3.21
CA VAL A 285 -6.76 24.66 -2.37
C VAL A 285 -8.27 24.84 -2.60
N GLU A 286 -8.70 24.92 -3.87
CA GLU A 286 -10.12 25.08 -4.24
C GLU A 286 -10.97 23.93 -3.66
N LYS A 287 -10.55 22.68 -3.89
CA LYS A 287 -11.30 21.51 -3.46
C LYS A 287 -11.37 21.40 -1.94
N LEU A 288 -10.27 21.66 -1.24
CA LEU A 288 -10.26 21.65 0.23
C LEU A 288 -11.24 22.69 0.80
N ASN A 289 -11.23 23.93 0.29
CA ASN A 289 -12.13 24.97 0.74
C ASN A 289 -13.61 24.68 0.38
N SER A 290 -13.86 23.91 -0.68
CA SER A 290 -15.22 23.52 -1.06
C SER A 290 -15.82 22.40 -0.19
N LEU A 291 -15.03 21.72 0.64
CA LEU A 291 -15.50 20.62 1.49
C LEU A 291 -16.54 21.09 2.52
N GLU A 292 -16.42 22.30 3.02
CA GLU A 292 -17.39 22.90 3.96
C GLU A 292 -18.78 23.08 3.38
N LEU A 293 -18.91 23.07 2.05
CA LEU A 293 -20.19 23.23 1.32
C LEU A 293 -20.85 21.89 0.98
N VAL A 294 -20.21 20.76 1.32
CA VAL A 294 -20.76 19.43 1.05
C VAL A 294 -21.93 19.17 2.01
N CYS A 295 -23.12 18.93 1.47
CA CYS A 295 -24.26 18.59 2.29
C CYS A 295 -24.16 17.17 2.86
N GLU A 296 -24.85 16.92 3.98
CA GLU A 296 -24.83 15.66 4.71
C GLU A 296 -25.18 14.45 3.82
N ASP A 297 -26.21 14.56 2.98
CA ASP A 297 -26.63 13.47 2.09
C ASP A 297 -25.52 13.07 1.11
N LYS A 298 -24.87 14.07 0.48
CA LYS A 298 -23.74 13.83 -0.44
C LYS A 298 -22.57 13.20 0.30
N TYR A 299 -22.25 13.69 1.49
CA TYR A 299 -21.18 13.14 2.32
C TYR A 299 -21.46 11.68 2.69
N ASN A 300 -22.66 11.39 3.18
CA ASN A 300 -23.09 10.03 3.54
C ASN A 300 -23.05 9.07 2.34
N LEU A 301 -23.39 9.56 1.16
CA LEU A 301 -23.29 8.77 -0.08
C LEU A 301 -21.82 8.45 -0.42
N MET A 302 -20.92 9.42 -0.26
CA MET A 302 -19.48 9.20 -0.45
C MET A 302 -18.92 8.15 0.53
N CYS A 303 -19.34 8.19 1.80
CA CYS A 303 -18.96 7.20 2.80
C CYS A 303 -19.42 5.78 2.42
N LYS A 304 -20.68 5.63 2.00
CA LYS A 304 -21.23 4.35 1.53
C LYS A 304 -20.48 3.82 0.29
N TYR A 305 -20.16 4.70 -0.65
CA TYR A 305 -19.38 4.34 -1.83
C TYR A 305 -17.95 3.91 -1.48
N SER A 306 -17.31 4.62 -0.55
CA SER A 306 -15.98 4.27 -0.07
C SER A 306 -15.98 2.83 0.49
N ARG A 307 -16.90 2.53 1.40
CA ARG A 307 -17.07 1.20 1.97
C ARG A 307 -17.35 0.12 0.91
N ARG A 308 -18.22 0.41 -0.05
CA ARG A 308 -18.55 -0.52 -1.14
C ARG A 308 -17.34 -0.84 -2.02
N ILE A 309 -16.50 0.14 -2.35
CA ILE A 309 -15.26 -0.08 -3.11
C ILE A 309 -14.34 -1.06 -2.38
N TYR A 310 -14.22 -0.93 -1.05
CA TYR A 310 -13.47 -1.90 -0.25
C TYR A 310 -14.07 -3.31 -0.36
N GLU A 311 -15.37 -3.45 -0.12
CA GLU A 311 -16.08 -4.74 -0.18
C GLU A 311 -16.00 -5.39 -1.56
N ASP A 312 -16.03 -4.58 -2.61
CA ASP A 312 -15.97 -5.05 -4.00
C ASP A 312 -14.56 -5.44 -4.45
N ARG A 313 -13.46 -4.92 -3.82
CA ARG A 313 -12.12 -5.04 -4.43
C ARG A 313 -11.01 -5.46 -3.46
N PHE A 314 -11.08 -5.09 -2.17
CA PHE A 314 -9.91 -5.06 -1.29
C PHE A 314 -10.03 -5.93 -0.04
N THR A 315 -11.02 -6.83 0.02
CA THR A 315 -11.19 -7.77 1.12
C THR A 315 -10.13 -8.87 1.12
N PHE A 316 -9.76 -9.35 2.30
CA PHE A 316 -8.80 -10.45 2.44
C PHE A 316 -9.27 -11.73 1.73
N ASP A 317 -10.57 -12.06 1.77
CA ASP A 317 -11.12 -13.25 1.10
C ASP A 317 -10.89 -13.24 -0.42
N LYS A 318 -11.03 -12.08 -1.08
CA LYS A 318 -10.76 -11.95 -2.51
C LYS A 318 -9.27 -12.10 -2.80
N PHE A 319 -8.46 -11.43 -2.01
CA PHE A 319 -7.00 -11.53 -2.10
C PHE A 319 -6.52 -12.98 -1.95
N GLN A 320 -7.00 -13.69 -0.94
CA GLN A 320 -6.70 -15.10 -0.70
C GLN A 320 -7.07 -15.96 -1.92
N LYS A 321 -8.31 -15.84 -2.43
CA LYS A 321 -8.77 -16.59 -3.59
C LYS A 321 -7.89 -16.36 -4.83
N GLU A 322 -7.48 -15.12 -5.07
CA GLU A 322 -6.64 -14.79 -6.22
C GLU A 322 -5.21 -15.35 -6.07
N TYR A 323 -4.59 -15.27 -4.89
CA TYR A 323 -3.28 -15.88 -4.66
C TYR A 323 -3.31 -17.40 -4.69
N CYS A 324 -4.30 -18.05 -4.08
CA CYS A 324 -4.46 -19.50 -4.15
C CYS A 324 -4.66 -19.98 -5.60
N LYS A 325 -5.48 -19.28 -6.39
CA LYS A 325 -5.66 -19.56 -7.83
C LYS A 325 -4.36 -19.39 -8.62
N LEU A 326 -3.61 -18.30 -8.38
CA LEU A 326 -2.32 -18.05 -9.04
C LEU A 326 -1.32 -19.17 -8.73
N LEU A 327 -1.16 -19.51 -7.45
CA LEU A 327 -0.17 -20.51 -7.02
C LEU A 327 -0.55 -21.92 -7.49
N SER A 328 -1.85 -22.24 -7.59
CA SER A 328 -2.30 -23.49 -8.20
C SER A 328 -1.88 -23.56 -9.68
N ALA A 329 -2.13 -22.50 -10.46
CA ALA A 329 -1.71 -22.45 -11.87
C ALA A 329 -0.18 -22.56 -12.02
N VAL A 330 0.58 -21.85 -11.18
CA VAL A 330 2.05 -21.97 -11.12
C VAL A 330 2.47 -23.39 -10.74
N HIS A 331 1.68 -24.11 -9.96
CA HIS A 331 1.92 -25.49 -9.58
C HIS A 331 1.75 -26.43 -10.77
N ASP A 332 0.71 -26.25 -11.57
CA ASP A 332 0.28 -27.20 -12.60
C ASP A 332 1.05 -27.06 -13.95
N GLU A 333 1.90 -26.04 -14.06
CA GLU A 333 2.78 -25.83 -15.24
C GLU A 333 3.87 -26.91 -15.42
N TYR A 334 3.71 -28.16 -14.86
CA TYR A 334 4.61 -29.30 -15.06
C TYR A 334 3.89 -30.64 -15.13
#